data_4ebf53ffe6b3fac9b75e60b77362da13
#
_entry.id   4ebf53ffe6b3fac9b75e60b77362da13
#
_cell.length_a   1.000
_cell.length_b   1.000
_cell.length_c   1.000
_cell.angle_alpha   90.00
_cell.angle_beta   90.00
_cell.angle_gamma   90.00
#
_symmetry.space_group_name_H-M   'P 1'
#
loop_
_entity.id
_entity.type
_entity.pdbx_description
1 polymer ?
#
loop_
_entity_poly.entity_id
_entity_poly.type
_entity_poly.pdbx_seq_one_letter_code
_entity_poly.pdbx_strand_id
1 'polypeptide(L)'
;SSSKVRYSTKEEQRMLRDGARKFLRYDGPAFKDSMLMGDCGAFAYVDHDKPAYSPEEVVEFYTEAGFTHGVSPDHIIFDCDLSNPKYDEVAPATLARYKVTQANAQAFIDLVRETDAPFEPMGAVQGWSPESMAQAAVGLENMGYKYLAIGGLVPLKVEVIHVVLQALRKAIKPETKIHLLGFAKADKIHEFTGYGITSFDSTSPLIRAFKDAKANYYMDSPGGGLDYYTAIRIPQAMENTRLVQGIKRGIFSAEDLQRREQKALVALRSFDRGEESAASTLNAVMDYHRFLVEGESEDVARQGKDLAKMKDMVGRTLQDAPWKRCNCDVCSAVGVEVIIFRSSNRNKRRGFHNLGVYHKHVQTTMENAR
;
A
#
# COMPACT_ATOMS: atom_id res chain seq x y z
N SER A 1 -18.82 -1.43 14.51
CA SER A 1 -17.57 -1.96 15.04
C SER A 1 -16.55 -2.12 13.92
N SER A 2 -15.27 -1.73 14.15
CA SER A 2 -14.16 -1.89 13.22
C SER A 2 -13.98 -3.35 12.81
N SER A 3 -14.36 -4.25 13.69
CA SER A 3 -14.55 -5.66 13.43
C SER A 3 -15.53 -5.94 12.31
N LYS A 4 -16.57 -5.12 12.13
CA LYS A 4 -17.54 -5.31 11.03
C LYS A 4 -16.88 -5.21 9.66
N VAL A 5 -15.71 -4.64 9.58
CA VAL A 5 -15.08 -4.32 8.31
C VAL A 5 -13.74 -5.02 8.07
N ARG A 6 -12.91 -5.29 9.09
CA ARG A 6 -11.56 -5.85 8.90
C ARG A 6 -11.19 -6.98 9.85
N TYR A 7 -11.65 -6.93 11.09
CA TYR A 7 -11.38 -7.95 12.08
C TYR A 7 -12.67 -8.71 12.41
N SER A 8 -12.57 -10.01 12.62
CA SER A 8 -13.67 -10.76 13.20
C SER A 8 -13.87 -10.35 14.66
N THR A 9 -15.07 -10.52 15.19
CA THR A 9 -15.37 -10.23 16.60
C THR A 9 -14.37 -10.90 17.56
N LYS A 10 -13.91 -12.11 17.22
CA LYS A 10 -12.89 -12.83 17.99
C LYS A 10 -11.51 -12.14 17.96
N GLU A 11 -11.11 -11.62 16.84
CA GLU A 11 -9.84 -10.89 16.69
C GLU A 11 -9.89 -9.55 17.41
N GLU A 12 -11.01 -8.85 17.35
CA GLU A 12 -11.25 -7.60 18.08
C GLU A 12 -11.18 -7.82 19.58
N GLN A 13 -11.93 -8.79 20.11
CA GLN A 13 -11.87 -9.14 21.54
C GLN A 13 -10.45 -9.54 21.99
N ARG A 14 -9.71 -10.22 21.11
CA ARG A 14 -8.31 -10.56 21.40
C ARG A 14 -7.43 -9.30 21.42
N MET A 15 -7.64 -8.35 20.50
CA MET A 15 -6.89 -7.10 20.47
C MET A 15 -7.15 -6.26 21.71
N LEU A 16 -8.40 -6.14 22.16
CA LEU A 16 -8.76 -5.44 23.39
C LEU A 16 -8.14 -6.11 24.62
N ARG A 17 -8.22 -7.44 24.72
CA ARG A 17 -7.67 -8.20 25.87
C ARG A 17 -6.14 -8.15 25.94
N ASP A 18 -5.45 -8.33 24.81
CA ASP A 18 -3.98 -8.49 24.77
C ASP A 18 -3.26 -7.14 24.56
N GLY A 19 -3.98 -6.09 24.17
CA GLY A 19 -3.47 -4.81 23.67
C GLY A 19 -3.05 -4.90 22.19
N ALA A 20 -3.19 -3.78 21.46
CA ALA A 20 -2.90 -3.73 20.03
C ALA A 20 -1.41 -4.04 19.73
N ARG A 21 -0.46 -3.59 20.54
CA ARG A 21 0.97 -3.89 20.34
C ARG A 21 1.24 -5.38 20.34
N LYS A 22 0.76 -6.11 21.33
CA LYS A 22 0.96 -7.56 21.45
C LYS A 22 0.19 -8.31 20.36
N PHE A 23 -1.05 -7.92 20.09
CA PHE A 23 -1.86 -8.50 19.02
C PHE A 23 -1.16 -8.39 17.66
N LEU A 24 -0.57 -7.24 17.36
CA LEU A 24 0.17 -6.96 16.11
C LEU A 24 1.61 -7.50 16.14
N ARG A 25 2.07 -8.10 17.26
CA ARG A 25 3.46 -8.52 17.47
C ARG A 25 4.45 -7.36 17.35
N TYR A 26 4.05 -6.21 17.87
CA TYR A 26 4.79 -4.96 17.85
C TYR A 26 5.23 -4.54 19.26
N ASP A 27 5.37 -5.52 20.14
CA ASP A 27 5.71 -5.40 21.57
C ASP A 27 7.19 -5.72 21.88
N GLY A 28 8.02 -5.96 20.85
CA GLY A 28 9.45 -6.18 21.01
C GLY A 28 10.19 -4.92 21.48
N PRO A 29 11.37 -5.07 22.13
CA PRO A 29 12.14 -3.93 22.67
C PRO A 29 12.45 -2.83 21.66
N ALA A 30 12.68 -3.20 20.39
CA ALA A 30 12.94 -2.24 19.31
C ALA A 30 11.74 -1.34 18.97
N PHE A 31 10.53 -1.69 19.41
CA PHE A 31 9.30 -0.98 19.08
C PHE A 31 8.64 -0.30 20.29
N LYS A 32 9.30 -0.34 21.45
CA LYS A 32 8.71 0.14 22.72
C LYS A 32 8.22 1.59 22.63
N ASP A 33 9.01 2.45 22.01
CA ASP A 33 8.75 3.89 21.90
C ASP A 33 8.18 4.29 20.51
N SER A 34 7.83 3.28 19.68
CA SER A 34 7.28 3.53 18.36
C SER A 34 5.82 3.97 18.44
N MET A 35 5.44 4.89 17.55
CA MET A 35 4.06 5.29 17.32
C MET A 35 3.19 4.08 16.93
N LEU A 36 2.04 3.96 17.56
CA LEU A 36 0.99 3.03 17.18
C LEU A 36 -0.28 3.83 16.92
N MET A 37 -0.60 4.02 15.65
CA MET A 37 -1.74 4.81 15.21
C MET A 37 -2.96 3.94 14.95
N GLY A 38 -4.09 4.32 15.54
CA GLY A 38 -5.41 3.81 15.19
C GLY A 38 -6.00 4.62 14.05
N ASP A 39 -6.47 3.92 12.99
CA ASP A 39 -7.24 4.48 11.89
C ASP A 39 -8.57 3.74 11.77
N CYS A 40 -9.66 4.47 11.54
CA CYS A 40 -11.00 3.88 11.43
C CYS A 40 -11.21 3.04 10.17
N GLY A 41 -10.28 3.08 9.22
CA GLY A 41 -10.32 2.26 8.01
C GLY A 41 -11.38 2.69 7.01
N ALA A 42 -11.51 3.97 6.75
CA ALA A 42 -12.54 4.58 5.92
C ALA A 42 -12.64 4.01 4.49
N PHE A 43 -11.56 3.45 3.94
CA PHE A 43 -11.60 2.71 2.68
C PHE A 43 -12.59 1.53 2.66
N ALA A 44 -12.84 0.93 3.79
CA ALA A 44 -13.66 -0.26 3.87
C ALA A 44 -15.16 0.03 3.89
N TYR A 45 -15.55 1.30 4.10
CA TYR A 45 -16.95 1.75 4.08
C TYR A 45 -17.18 2.94 3.14
N VAL A 46 -16.29 3.13 2.16
CA VAL A 46 -16.39 4.22 1.17
C VAL A 46 -17.72 4.22 0.40
N ASP A 47 -18.31 3.04 0.19
CA ASP A 47 -19.60 2.86 -0.50
C ASP A 47 -20.81 3.01 0.44
N HIS A 48 -20.59 3.25 1.73
CA HIS A 48 -21.68 3.47 2.69
C HIS A 48 -22.05 4.95 2.72
N ASP A 49 -23.31 5.24 3.10
CA ASP A 49 -23.78 6.63 3.22
C ASP A 49 -23.18 7.35 4.43
N LYS A 50 -22.75 6.61 5.45
CA LYS A 50 -22.20 7.14 6.71
C LYS A 50 -20.98 6.31 7.13
N PRO A 51 -20.06 6.91 7.92
CA PRO A 51 -19.02 6.16 8.60
C PRO A 51 -19.56 4.97 9.39
N ALA A 52 -18.81 3.86 9.40
CA ALA A 52 -19.23 2.62 10.06
C ALA A 52 -19.16 2.71 11.59
N TYR A 53 -18.49 3.73 12.12
CA TYR A 53 -18.19 3.89 13.54
C TYR A 53 -18.58 5.28 14.04
N SER A 54 -19.06 5.36 15.28
CA SER A 54 -19.25 6.62 15.99
C SER A 54 -17.92 7.09 16.63
N PRO A 55 -17.79 8.38 16.95
CA PRO A 55 -16.65 8.89 17.70
C PRO A 55 -16.46 8.18 19.05
N GLU A 56 -17.54 7.84 19.75
CA GLU A 56 -17.53 7.14 21.04
C GLU A 56 -16.92 5.74 20.90
N GLU A 57 -17.40 4.94 19.95
CA GLU A 57 -16.87 3.59 19.67
C GLU A 57 -15.37 3.63 19.36
N VAL A 58 -14.91 4.67 18.65
CA VAL A 58 -13.50 4.81 18.23
C VAL A 58 -12.62 5.25 19.40
N VAL A 59 -13.04 6.20 20.22
CA VAL A 59 -12.30 6.64 21.42
C VAL A 59 -12.16 5.51 22.42
N GLU A 60 -13.25 4.77 22.71
CA GLU A 60 -13.24 3.59 23.56
C GLU A 60 -12.25 2.54 23.04
N PHE A 61 -12.36 2.18 21.76
CA PHE A 61 -11.50 1.17 21.15
C PHE A 61 -10.01 1.56 21.16
N TYR A 62 -9.67 2.81 20.85
CA TYR A 62 -8.27 3.25 20.87
C TYR A 62 -7.69 3.27 22.27
N THR A 63 -8.50 3.66 23.25
CA THR A 63 -8.12 3.67 24.67
C THR A 63 -7.87 2.26 25.18
N GLU A 64 -8.84 1.36 25.02
CA GLU A 64 -8.75 -0.02 25.54
C GLU A 64 -7.67 -0.84 24.84
N ALA A 65 -7.52 -0.67 23.52
CA ALA A 65 -6.48 -1.38 22.76
C ALA A 65 -5.07 -0.80 22.97
N GLY A 66 -4.92 0.37 23.60
CA GLY A 66 -3.63 0.98 23.93
C GLY A 66 -2.91 1.58 22.72
N PHE A 67 -3.62 2.27 21.85
CA PHE A 67 -3.01 3.08 20.79
C PHE A 67 -2.36 4.32 21.38
N THR A 68 -1.30 4.81 20.71
CA THR A 68 -0.59 6.06 21.11
C THR A 68 -1.12 7.29 20.38
N HIS A 69 -1.73 7.07 19.22
CA HIS A 69 -2.33 8.09 18.36
C HIS A 69 -3.64 7.55 17.78
N GLY A 70 -4.62 8.41 17.58
CA GLY A 70 -5.92 8.01 17.06
C GLY A 70 -6.48 9.02 16.06
N VAL A 71 -6.84 8.54 14.86
CA VAL A 71 -7.45 9.36 13.81
C VAL A 71 -8.95 9.44 14.05
N SER A 72 -9.52 10.65 13.97
CA SER A 72 -10.97 10.85 14.08
C SER A 72 -11.73 10.12 12.95
N PRO A 73 -12.94 9.59 13.20
CA PRO A 73 -13.72 8.93 12.15
C PRO A 73 -14.05 9.88 11.00
N ASP A 74 -13.72 9.46 9.77
CA ASP A 74 -13.91 10.25 8.57
C ASP A 74 -14.69 9.49 7.49
N HIS A 75 -15.08 10.20 6.44
CA HIS A 75 -15.65 9.61 5.23
C HIS A 75 -14.86 10.09 4.02
N ILE A 76 -14.20 9.16 3.31
CA ILE A 76 -13.27 9.49 2.24
C ILE A 76 -13.95 10.25 1.10
N ILE A 77 -13.28 11.31 0.64
CA ILE A 77 -13.56 12.06 -0.57
C ILE A 77 -12.42 11.82 -1.54
N PHE A 78 -12.70 11.15 -2.67
CA PHE A 78 -11.69 10.88 -3.69
C PHE A 78 -11.65 11.92 -4.80
N ASP A 79 -12.75 12.69 -4.96
CA ASP A 79 -12.87 13.67 -6.01
C ASP A 79 -12.15 14.95 -5.58
N CYS A 80 -10.95 15.17 -6.13
CA CYS A 80 -10.24 16.43 -5.96
C CYS A 80 -10.30 17.21 -7.27
N ASP A 81 -11.10 18.25 -7.29
CA ASP A 81 -11.24 19.18 -8.42
C ASP A 81 -10.46 20.47 -8.15
N LEU A 82 -9.38 20.68 -8.92
CA LEU A 82 -8.56 21.87 -8.82
C LEU A 82 -9.27 23.13 -9.33
N SER A 83 -10.34 23.00 -10.13
CA SER A 83 -11.06 24.09 -10.77
C SER A 83 -12.26 24.58 -9.97
N ASN A 84 -12.77 23.77 -9.02
CA ASN A 84 -14.00 24.09 -8.28
C ASN A 84 -13.81 24.14 -6.76
N PRO A 85 -13.39 25.29 -6.19
CA PRO A 85 -13.23 25.45 -4.75
C PRO A 85 -14.54 25.73 -4.00
N LYS A 86 -15.66 25.99 -4.68
CA LYS A 86 -16.89 26.53 -4.08
C LYS A 86 -17.79 25.45 -3.50
N TYR A 87 -18.31 25.70 -2.30
CA TYR A 87 -19.25 24.82 -1.61
C TYR A 87 -20.57 24.60 -2.36
N ASP A 88 -21.04 25.62 -3.05
CA ASP A 88 -22.37 25.61 -3.70
C ASP A 88 -22.40 24.81 -5.01
N GLU A 89 -21.22 24.48 -5.54
CA GLU A 89 -21.08 23.80 -6.83
C GLU A 89 -20.62 22.34 -6.65
N VAL A 90 -20.48 21.86 -5.39
CA VAL A 90 -20.04 20.49 -5.10
C VAL A 90 -21.23 19.53 -5.02
N ALA A 91 -21.01 18.28 -5.43
CA ALA A 91 -22.04 17.24 -5.34
C ALA A 91 -22.56 17.09 -3.90
N PRO A 92 -23.90 16.98 -3.70
CA PRO A 92 -24.48 16.86 -2.37
C PRO A 92 -23.89 15.72 -1.52
N ALA A 93 -23.55 14.60 -2.15
CA ALA A 93 -22.91 13.46 -1.47
C ALA A 93 -21.50 13.80 -0.95
N THR A 94 -20.70 14.52 -1.75
CA THR A 94 -19.35 14.98 -1.33
C THR A 94 -19.45 15.98 -0.17
N LEU A 95 -20.39 16.91 -0.23
CA LEU A 95 -20.64 17.86 0.85
C LEU A 95 -21.12 17.15 2.13
N ALA A 96 -21.97 16.12 2.02
CA ALA A 96 -22.41 15.31 3.15
C ALA A 96 -21.23 14.59 3.82
N ARG A 97 -20.33 13.99 3.03
CA ARG A 97 -19.08 13.33 3.53
C ARG A 97 -18.17 14.33 4.26
N TYR A 98 -17.99 15.51 3.70
CA TYR A 98 -17.23 16.57 4.34
C TYR A 98 -17.84 16.99 5.68
N LYS A 99 -19.14 17.28 5.73
CA LYS A 99 -19.85 17.71 6.94
C LYS A 99 -19.80 16.64 8.03
N VAL A 100 -20.01 15.36 7.71
CA VAL A 100 -19.96 14.29 8.70
C VAL A 100 -18.55 14.10 9.24
N THR A 101 -17.52 14.23 8.40
CA THR A 101 -16.12 14.18 8.84
C THR A 101 -15.80 15.29 9.83
N GLN A 102 -16.22 16.53 9.55
CA GLN A 102 -16.01 17.67 10.46
C GLN A 102 -16.79 17.50 11.79
N ALA A 103 -18.03 17.04 11.71
CA ALA A 103 -18.85 16.79 12.91
C ALA A 103 -18.25 15.69 13.78
N ASN A 104 -17.81 14.59 13.18
CA ASN A 104 -17.14 13.50 13.89
C ASN A 104 -15.83 13.96 14.52
N ALA A 105 -15.05 14.79 13.84
CA ALA A 105 -13.81 15.33 14.38
C ALA A 105 -14.05 16.20 15.62
N GLN A 106 -15.10 17.04 15.61
CA GLN A 106 -15.48 17.82 16.79
C GLN A 106 -15.87 16.90 17.97
N ALA A 107 -16.78 15.97 17.73
CA ALA A 107 -17.23 15.04 18.78
C ALA A 107 -16.07 14.19 19.31
N PHE A 108 -15.18 13.72 18.43
CA PHE A 108 -14.02 12.90 18.81
C PHE A 108 -13.05 13.63 19.73
N ILE A 109 -12.70 14.89 19.42
CA ILE A 109 -11.75 15.65 20.25
C ILE A 109 -12.37 16.06 21.58
N ASP A 110 -13.68 16.33 21.60
CA ASP A 110 -14.40 16.64 22.86
C ASP A 110 -14.41 15.41 23.77
N LEU A 111 -14.73 14.23 23.25
CA LEU A 111 -14.67 12.96 23.98
C LEU A 111 -13.27 12.64 24.49
N VAL A 112 -12.22 12.84 23.68
CA VAL A 112 -10.82 12.63 24.11
C VAL A 112 -10.49 13.50 25.31
N ARG A 113 -10.94 14.77 25.33
CA ARG A 113 -10.72 15.68 26.46
C ARG A 113 -11.56 15.31 27.68
N GLU A 114 -12.84 14.98 27.50
CA GLU A 114 -13.75 14.62 28.57
C GLU A 114 -13.32 13.34 29.30
N THR A 115 -12.78 12.37 28.56
CA THR A 115 -12.36 11.07 29.10
C THR A 115 -10.88 11.04 29.50
N ASP A 116 -10.11 12.11 29.26
CA ASP A 116 -8.64 12.15 29.42
C ASP A 116 -7.97 10.95 28.72
N ALA A 117 -8.39 10.68 27.49
CA ALA A 117 -7.95 9.51 26.74
C ALA A 117 -6.42 9.52 26.51
N PRO A 118 -5.71 8.39 26.74
CA PRO A 118 -4.24 8.35 26.81
C PRO A 118 -3.53 8.30 25.43
N PHE A 119 -4.10 8.90 24.41
CA PHE A 119 -3.51 8.95 23.07
C PHE A 119 -3.57 10.36 22.47
N GLU A 120 -2.65 10.67 21.55
CA GLU A 120 -2.67 11.95 20.81
C GLU A 120 -3.77 11.89 19.72
N PRO A 121 -4.77 12.79 19.75
CA PRO A 121 -5.82 12.82 18.74
C PRO A 121 -5.30 13.43 17.43
N MET A 122 -5.66 12.81 16.31
CA MET A 122 -5.36 13.26 14.96
C MET A 122 -6.66 13.59 14.23
N GLY A 123 -6.75 14.83 13.71
CA GLY A 123 -7.95 15.26 12.96
C GLY A 123 -7.86 14.83 11.50
N ALA A 124 -8.86 14.10 11.01
CA ALA A 124 -8.92 13.68 9.62
C ALA A 124 -9.34 14.84 8.71
N VAL A 125 -8.47 15.19 7.75
CA VAL A 125 -8.72 16.19 6.72
C VAL A 125 -9.25 15.51 5.47
N GLN A 126 -10.47 15.87 5.06
CA GLN A 126 -11.07 15.50 3.78
C GLN A 126 -11.55 16.75 3.05
N GLY A 127 -11.56 16.72 1.73
CA GLY A 127 -12.03 17.82 0.88
C GLY A 127 -12.01 17.44 -0.59
N TRP A 128 -12.60 18.29 -1.43
CA TRP A 128 -12.72 18.09 -2.89
C TRP A 128 -11.85 19.06 -3.71
N SER A 129 -11.17 19.98 -3.04
CA SER A 129 -10.23 20.94 -3.67
C SER A 129 -9.12 21.29 -2.67
N PRO A 130 -7.99 21.85 -3.12
CA PRO A 130 -6.95 22.34 -2.24
C PRO A 130 -7.47 23.33 -1.19
N GLU A 131 -8.40 24.20 -1.58
CA GLU A 131 -9.00 25.22 -0.72
C GLU A 131 -9.93 24.60 0.33
N SER A 132 -10.78 23.65 -0.06
CA SER A 132 -11.68 22.96 0.89
C SER A 132 -10.88 22.11 1.89
N MET A 133 -9.80 21.48 1.46
CA MET A 133 -8.89 20.75 2.35
C MET A 133 -8.16 21.70 3.32
N ALA A 134 -7.69 22.85 2.83
CA ALA A 134 -7.08 23.88 3.66
C ALA A 134 -8.07 24.44 4.70
N GLN A 135 -9.31 24.70 4.31
CA GLN A 135 -10.38 25.13 5.23
C GLN A 135 -10.71 24.07 6.27
N ALA A 136 -10.79 22.80 5.87
CA ALA A 136 -10.97 21.69 6.82
C ALA A 136 -9.83 21.65 7.84
N ALA A 137 -8.59 21.78 7.40
CA ALA A 137 -7.41 21.77 8.26
C ALA A 137 -7.42 22.92 9.28
N VAL A 138 -7.75 24.14 8.85
CA VAL A 138 -7.92 25.31 9.74
C VAL A 138 -9.06 25.08 10.73
N GLY A 139 -10.18 24.51 10.29
CA GLY A 139 -11.29 24.11 11.15
C GLY A 139 -10.86 23.17 12.27
N LEU A 140 -10.08 22.15 11.94
CA LEU A 140 -9.53 21.20 12.89
C LEU A 140 -8.55 21.84 13.88
N GLU A 141 -7.67 22.74 13.42
CA GLU A 141 -6.81 23.52 14.33
C GLU A 141 -7.64 24.36 15.34
N ASN A 142 -8.72 24.97 14.88
CA ASN A 142 -9.62 25.74 15.75
C ASN A 142 -10.37 24.85 16.75
N MET A 143 -10.65 23.58 16.44
CA MET A 143 -11.15 22.58 17.39
C MET A 143 -10.06 22.18 18.41
N GLY A 144 -8.78 22.45 18.11
CA GLY A 144 -7.62 22.22 18.99
C GLY A 144 -6.76 21.02 18.62
N TYR A 145 -6.93 20.45 17.44
CA TYR A 145 -5.99 19.45 16.92
C TYR A 145 -4.62 20.07 16.65
N LYS A 146 -3.58 19.33 17.03
CA LYS A 146 -2.17 19.66 16.76
C LYS A 146 -1.54 18.71 15.74
N TYR A 147 -2.25 17.68 15.35
CA TYR A 147 -1.84 16.68 14.39
C TYR A 147 -2.99 16.40 13.42
N LEU A 148 -2.73 16.56 12.13
CA LEU A 148 -3.72 16.41 11.06
C LEU A 148 -3.38 15.21 10.19
N ALA A 149 -4.37 14.38 9.90
CA ALA A 149 -4.27 13.22 9.03
C ALA A 149 -4.94 13.52 7.68
N ILE A 150 -4.14 13.68 6.63
CA ILE A 150 -4.62 14.11 5.31
C ILE A 150 -5.07 12.90 4.50
N GLY A 151 -6.37 12.80 4.24
CA GLY A 151 -6.97 11.73 3.44
C GLY A 151 -7.19 12.09 1.98
N GLY A 152 -7.74 11.15 1.19
CA GLY A 152 -8.11 11.36 -0.21
C GLY A 152 -6.95 11.44 -1.23
N LEU A 153 -5.68 11.30 -0.81
CA LEU A 153 -4.51 11.51 -1.67
C LEU A 153 -4.16 10.32 -2.59
N VAL A 154 -4.65 9.12 -2.28
CA VAL A 154 -4.24 7.87 -2.96
C VAL A 154 -4.41 7.91 -4.48
N PRO A 155 -5.57 8.34 -5.05
CA PRO A 155 -5.77 8.36 -6.50
C PRO A 155 -5.10 9.55 -7.20
N LEU A 156 -4.62 10.55 -6.45
CA LEU A 156 -4.12 11.79 -7.02
C LEU A 156 -2.76 11.61 -7.69
N LYS A 157 -2.52 12.40 -8.73
CA LYS A 157 -1.20 12.56 -9.34
C LYS A 157 -0.29 13.37 -8.42
N VAL A 158 1.02 13.20 -8.60
CA VAL A 158 2.06 13.89 -7.79
C VAL A 158 1.87 15.41 -7.82
N GLU A 159 1.63 15.98 -8.99
CA GLU A 159 1.44 17.42 -9.20
C GLU A 159 0.24 17.96 -8.41
N VAL A 160 -0.85 17.20 -8.36
CA VAL A 160 -2.04 17.57 -7.59
C VAL A 160 -1.76 17.51 -6.09
N ILE A 161 -1.04 16.49 -5.64
CA ILE A 161 -0.64 16.37 -4.23
C ILE A 161 0.21 17.58 -3.81
N HIS A 162 1.13 18.05 -4.67
CA HIS A 162 1.92 19.26 -4.39
C HIS A 162 1.04 20.49 -4.19
N VAL A 163 0.03 20.70 -5.07
CA VAL A 163 -0.90 21.83 -4.96
C VAL A 163 -1.69 21.77 -3.65
N VAL A 164 -2.21 20.59 -3.31
CA VAL A 164 -2.94 20.37 -2.05
C VAL A 164 -2.05 20.65 -0.84
N LEU A 165 -0.85 20.08 -0.77
CA LEU A 165 0.05 20.25 0.38
C LEU A 165 0.55 21.71 0.51
N GLN A 166 0.76 22.39 -0.59
CA GLN A 166 1.11 23.82 -0.58
C GLN A 166 -0.02 24.67 0.00
N ALA A 167 -1.26 24.43 -0.42
CA ALA A 167 -2.44 25.13 0.11
C ALA A 167 -2.62 24.86 1.61
N LEU A 168 -2.52 23.60 2.02
CA LEU A 168 -2.58 23.18 3.43
C LEU A 168 -1.49 23.88 4.26
N ARG A 169 -0.22 23.76 3.85
CA ARG A 169 0.91 24.29 4.63
C ARG A 169 0.87 25.82 4.78
N LYS A 170 0.33 26.51 3.77
CA LYS A 170 0.13 27.97 3.79
C LYS A 170 -0.98 28.40 4.75
N ALA A 171 -1.99 27.55 4.96
CA ALA A 171 -3.18 27.87 5.75
C ALA A 171 -3.04 27.54 7.23
N ILE A 172 -2.29 26.48 7.58
CA ILE A 172 -2.13 25.99 8.95
C ILE A 172 -0.83 26.50 9.61
N LYS A 173 -0.78 26.38 10.92
CA LYS A 173 0.38 26.82 11.71
C LYS A 173 1.63 25.99 11.41
N PRO A 174 2.84 26.56 11.47
CA PRO A 174 4.08 25.83 11.20
C PRO A 174 4.31 24.61 12.10
N GLU A 175 3.92 24.69 13.37
CA GLU A 175 4.05 23.64 14.37
C GLU A 175 3.02 22.51 14.24
N THR A 176 1.96 22.69 13.44
CA THR A 176 0.96 21.64 13.24
C THR A 176 1.57 20.49 12.46
N LYS A 177 1.53 19.32 13.08
CA LYS A 177 2.04 18.07 12.50
C LYS A 177 1.12 17.58 11.37
N ILE A 178 1.71 16.99 10.34
CA ILE A 178 0.99 16.42 9.19
C ILE A 178 1.31 14.94 9.05
N HIS A 179 0.28 14.12 8.98
CA HIS A 179 0.33 12.73 8.55
C HIS A 179 -0.36 12.56 7.18
N LEU A 180 0.25 11.82 6.25
CA LEU A 180 -0.35 11.51 4.97
C LEU A 180 -0.91 10.09 4.99
N LEU A 181 -2.25 9.95 4.91
CA LEU A 181 -2.92 8.64 4.89
C LEU A 181 -2.74 7.95 3.52
N GLY A 182 -2.22 6.74 3.54
CA GLY A 182 -2.09 5.88 2.36
C GLY A 182 -1.10 6.38 1.30
N PHE A 183 -0.05 7.08 1.67
CA PHE A 183 0.90 7.69 0.73
C PHE A 183 1.69 6.64 -0.06
N ALA A 184 1.39 6.49 -1.35
CA ALA A 184 1.94 5.44 -2.22
C ALA A 184 3.08 5.89 -3.17
N LYS A 185 3.61 7.10 -2.99
CA LYS A 185 4.61 7.71 -3.89
C LYS A 185 6.03 7.61 -3.30
N ALA A 186 6.46 6.39 -3.01
CA ALA A 186 7.75 6.11 -2.37
C ALA A 186 8.96 6.69 -3.11
N ASP A 187 8.97 6.51 -4.41
CA ASP A 187 10.00 6.98 -5.34
C ASP A 187 10.09 8.50 -5.42
N LYS A 188 9.05 9.20 -4.94
CA LYS A 188 8.91 10.65 -4.99
C LYS A 188 8.97 11.32 -3.60
N ILE A 189 9.24 10.56 -2.55
CA ILE A 189 9.15 11.10 -1.18
C ILE A 189 10.05 12.31 -0.94
N HIS A 190 11.20 12.37 -1.63
CA HIS A 190 12.13 13.48 -1.54
C HIS A 190 11.54 14.82 -2.04
N GLU A 191 10.56 14.76 -2.95
CA GLU A 191 9.89 15.96 -3.48
C GLU A 191 8.95 16.59 -2.42
N PHE A 192 8.60 15.85 -1.36
CA PHE A 192 7.63 16.27 -0.35
C PHE A 192 8.24 16.72 0.98
N THR A 193 9.55 16.66 1.13
CA THR A 193 10.25 17.04 2.38
C THR A 193 10.03 18.49 2.78
N GLY A 194 9.87 19.41 1.82
CA GLY A 194 9.63 20.83 2.06
C GLY A 194 8.28 21.20 2.68
N TYR A 195 7.33 20.26 2.79
CA TYR A 195 6.02 20.52 3.37
C TYR A 195 5.92 20.25 4.87
N GLY A 196 6.99 19.86 5.52
CA GLY A 196 7.00 19.58 6.95
C GLY A 196 6.11 18.39 7.34
N ILE A 197 6.08 17.36 6.49
CA ILE A 197 5.35 16.11 6.76
C ILE A 197 6.03 15.39 7.93
N THR A 198 5.24 15.09 8.96
CA THR A 198 5.74 14.44 10.18
C THR A 198 5.76 12.92 10.03
N SER A 199 4.73 12.36 9.41
CA SER A 199 4.63 10.91 9.17
C SER A 199 3.73 10.59 7.98
N PHE A 200 3.78 9.36 7.52
CA PHE A 200 2.84 8.79 6.53
C PHE A 200 2.75 7.28 6.71
N ASP A 201 1.69 6.68 6.20
CA ASP A 201 1.56 5.24 6.08
C ASP A 201 1.54 4.80 4.60
N SER A 202 1.97 3.57 4.35
CA SER A 202 1.91 2.98 3.02
C SER A 202 1.88 1.47 3.04
N THR A 203 0.87 0.90 2.41
CA THR A 203 0.80 -0.54 2.12
C THR A 203 1.35 -0.90 0.73
N SER A 204 1.76 0.09 -0.07
CA SER A 204 2.14 -0.10 -1.47
C SER A 204 3.28 -1.11 -1.68
N PRO A 205 4.36 -1.17 -0.85
CA PRO A 205 5.43 -2.15 -1.04
C PRO A 205 4.92 -3.60 -0.92
N LEU A 206 4.01 -3.83 0.03
CA LEU A 206 3.39 -5.15 0.23
C LEU A 206 2.40 -5.46 -0.88
N ILE A 207 1.48 -4.54 -1.19
CA ILE A 207 0.42 -4.76 -2.18
C ILE A 207 1.00 -4.97 -3.58
N ARG A 208 2.01 -4.20 -3.99
CA ARG A 208 2.67 -4.39 -5.29
C ARG A 208 3.28 -5.78 -5.43
N ALA A 209 3.85 -6.33 -4.38
CA ALA A 209 4.38 -7.70 -4.42
C ALA A 209 3.32 -8.77 -4.78
N PHE A 210 2.04 -8.50 -4.51
CA PHE A 210 0.92 -9.43 -4.77
C PHE A 210 0.12 -9.10 -6.03
N LYS A 211 -0.02 -7.83 -6.36
CA LYS A 211 -0.99 -7.36 -7.36
C LYS A 211 -0.35 -6.73 -8.60
N ASP A 212 0.81 -6.10 -8.47
CA ASP A 212 1.47 -5.47 -9.61
C ASP A 212 2.09 -6.54 -10.51
N ALA A 213 1.84 -6.46 -11.81
CA ALA A 213 2.38 -7.40 -12.80
C ALA A 213 3.76 -6.99 -13.34
N LYS A 214 4.26 -5.79 -13.01
CA LYS A 214 5.46 -5.21 -13.62
C LYS A 214 6.48 -4.71 -12.61
N ALA A 215 6.03 -3.94 -11.60
CA ALA A 215 6.88 -3.24 -10.65
C ALA A 215 6.71 -3.84 -9.24
N ASN A 216 6.94 -5.14 -9.10
CA ASN A 216 6.60 -5.89 -7.89
C ASN A 216 7.82 -6.39 -7.09
N TYR A 217 9.03 -6.04 -7.50
CA TYR A 217 10.26 -6.25 -6.77
C TYR A 217 11.08 -4.95 -6.77
N TYR A 218 11.47 -4.48 -5.60
CA TYR A 218 12.15 -3.19 -5.40
C TYR A 218 13.65 -3.36 -5.25
N MET A 219 14.41 -2.38 -5.73
CA MET A 219 15.85 -2.28 -5.48
C MET A 219 16.23 -0.82 -5.23
N ASP A 220 17.25 -0.60 -4.41
CA ASP A 220 17.90 0.71 -4.34
C ASP A 220 18.56 1.02 -5.69
N SER A 221 18.31 2.22 -6.21
CA SER A 221 18.99 2.70 -7.43
C SER A 221 20.34 3.32 -7.09
N PRO A 222 21.41 3.03 -7.85
CA PRO A 222 22.73 3.65 -7.62
C PRO A 222 22.72 5.18 -7.69
N GLY A 223 21.79 5.77 -8.43
CA GLY A 223 21.60 7.21 -8.55
C GLY A 223 20.73 7.85 -7.47
N GLY A 224 20.33 7.08 -6.45
CA GLY A 224 19.29 7.45 -5.49
C GLY A 224 17.89 7.12 -6.03
N GLY A 225 16.96 6.83 -5.13
CA GLY A 225 15.62 6.42 -5.51
C GLY A 225 15.44 4.90 -5.54
N LEU A 226 14.39 4.43 -6.19
CA LEU A 226 14.02 3.02 -6.30
C LEU A 226 13.96 2.57 -7.75
N ASP A 227 14.60 1.45 -8.03
CA ASP A 227 14.42 0.67 -9.26
C ASP A 227 13.37 -0.41 -9.04
N TYR A 228 12.61 -0.72 -10.10
CA TYR A 228 11.55 -1.72 -10.07
C TYR A 228 11.82 -2.83 -11.07
N TYR A 229 11.70 -4.07 -10.60
CA TYR A 229 11.81 -5.28 -11.40
C TYR A 229 10.52 -6.06 -11.43
N THR A 230 10.37 -6.91 -12.44
CA THR A 230 9.23 -7.79 -12.60
C THR A 230 9.56 -9.17 -12.06
N ALA A 231 8.85 -9.61 -11.01
CA ALA A 231 8.93 -10.99 -10.55
C ALA A 231 8.36 -11.94 -11.59
N ILE A 232 9.03 -13.08 -11.75
CA ILE A 232 8.77 -14.06 -12.79
C ILE A 232 7.56 -14.91 -12.39
N ARG A 233 6.44 -14.73 -13.10
CA ARG A 233 5.18 -15.38 -12.80
C ARG A 233 5.18 -16.83 -13.30
N ILE A 234 5.21 -17.77 -12.39
CA ILE A 234 5.07 -19.22 -12.66
C ILE A 234 3.98 -19.78 -11.73
N PRO A 235 2.69 -19.54 -12.02
CA PRO A 235 1.60 -20.09 -11.21
C PRO A 235 1.57 -21.61 -11.28
N GLN A 236 0.98 -22.23 -10.28
CA GLN A 236 0.74 -23.67 -10.29
C GLN A 236 -0.29 -24.00 -11.36
N ALA A 237 0.07 -24.88 -12.28
CA ALA A 237 -0.78 -25.24 -13.43
C ALA A 237 -2.17 -25.72 -13.00
N MET A 238 -2.21 -26.56 -11.94
CA MET A 238 -3.46 -27.17 -11.45
C MET A 238 -4.24 -26.31 -10.44
N GLU A 239 -3.71 -25.17 -10.04
CA GLU A 239 -4.37 -24.22 -9.11
C GLU A 239 -4.78 -22.92 -9.82
N ASN A 240 -4.22 -22.65 -10.99
CA ASN A 240 -4.57 -21.46 -11.76
C ASN A 240 -5.91 -21.68 -12.50
N THR A 241 -6.93 -20.92 -12.12
CA THR A 241 -8.30 -21.08 -12.64
C THR A 241 -8.38 -21.08 -14.17
N ARG A 242 -7.58 -20.23 -14.84
CA ARG A 242 -7.58 -20.10 -16.30
C ARG A 242 -6.96 -21.33 -16.97
N LEU A 243 -5.81 -21.79 -16.47
CA LEU A 243 -5.16 -22.99 -17.00
C LEU A 243 -6.04 -24.24 -16.79
N VAL A 244 -6.67 -24.36 -15.62
CA VAL A 244 -7.62 -25.44 -15.33
C VAL A 244 -8.83 -25.39 -16.26
N GLN A 245 -9.35 -24.21 -16.58
CA GLN A 245 -10.43 -24.07 -17.58
C GLN A 245 -9.95 -24.46 -18.98
N GLY A 246 -8.73 -24.10 -19.37
CA GLY A 246 -8.14 -24.52 -20.65
C GLY A 246 -7.99 -26.04 -20.75
N ILE A 247 -7.56 -26.70 -19.65
CA ILE A 247 -7.53 -28.18 -19.58
C ILE A 247 -8.92 -28.77 -19.74
N LYS A 248 -9.93 -28.27 -19.02
CA LYS A 248 -11.32 -28.75 -19.12
C LYS A 248 -11.92 -28.59 -20.51
N ARG A 249 -11.50 -27.57 -21.27
CA ARG A 249 -11.90 -27.32 -22.64
C ARG A 249 -11.10 -28.13 -23.68
N GLY A 250 -10.10 -28.90 -23.25
CA GLY A 250 -9.24 -29.67 -24.14
C GLY A 250 -8.22 -28.82 -24.92
N ILE A 251 -8.00 -27.56 -24.54
CA ILE A 251 -7.03 -26.67 -25.19
C ILE A 251 -5.60 -27.01 -24.73
N PHE A 252 -5.41 -27.41 -23.47
CA PHE A 252 -4.15 -27.76 -22.88
C PHE A 252 -4.16 -29.16 -22.29
N SER A 253 -3.03 -29.89 -22.41
CA SER A 253 -2.77 -31.10 -21.63
C SER A 253 -2.28 -30.73 -20.23
N ALA A 254 -2.88 -31.34 -19.20
CA ALA A 254 -2.44 -31.17 -17.81
C ALA A 254 -0.97 -31.56 -17.61
N GLU A 255 -0.57 -32.70 -18.21
CA GLU A 255 0.79 -33.23 -18.14
C GLU A 255 1.81 -32.30 -18.81
N ASP A 256 1.47 -31.75 -19.99
CA ASP A 256 2.37 -30.82 -20.68
C ASP A 256 2.55 -29.51 -19.89
N LEU A 257 1.48 -28.97 -19.33
CA LEU A 257 1.54 -27.78 -18.49
C LEU A 257 2.39 -28.02 -17.24
N GLN A 258 2.20 -29.11 -16.53
CA GLN A 258 2.99 -29.46 -15.35
C GLN A 258 4.47 -29.65 -15.69
N ARG A 259 4.77 -30.33 -16.79
CA ARG A 259 6.15 -30.51 -17.27
C ARG A 259 6.83 -29.18 -17.55
N ARG A 260 6.17 -28.26 -18.24
CA ARG A 260 6.72 -26.92 -18.55
C ARG A 260 6.85 -26.04 -17.33
N GLU A 261 5.90 -26.11 -16.41
CA GLU A 261 5.98 -25.46 -15.11
C GLU A 261 7.24 -25.90 -14.36
N GLN A 262 7.46 -27.21 -14.26
CA GLN A 262 8.66 -27.78 -13.61
C GLN A 262 9.94 -27.37 -14.34
N LYS A 263 9.96 -27.42 -15.69
CA LYS A 263 11.11 -26.99 -16.48
C LYS A 263 11.49 -25.53 -16.20
N ALA A 264 10.49 -24.62 -16.14
CA ALA A 264 10.74 -23.21 -15.84
C ALA A 264 11.28 -22.99 -14.41
N LEU A 265 10.75 -23.71 -13.44
CA LEU A 265 11.23 -23.64 -12.04
C LEU A 265 12.66 -24.20 -11.89
N VAL A 266 12.96 -25.33 -12.53
CA VAL A 266 14.30 -25.92 -12.53
C VAL A 266 15.29 -24.97 -13.19
N ALA A 267 14.97 -24.43 -14.36
CA ALA A 267 15.83 -23.48 -15.08
C ALA A 267 16.18 -22.25 -14.23
N LEU A 268 15.19 -21.64 -13.55
CA LEU A 268 15.43 -20.52 -12.65
C LEU A 268 16.36 -20.86 -11.48
N ARG A 269 16.20 -22.03 -10.88
CA ARG A 269 17.06 -22.48 -9.77
C ARG A 269 18.46 -22.81 -10.23
N SER A 270 18.61 -23.44 -11.41
CA SER A 270 19.91 -23.72 -12.02
C SER A 270 20.63 -22.44 -12.43
N PHE A 271 19.89 -21.42 -12.95
CA PHE A 271 20.41 -20.09 -13.21
C PHE A 271 20.93 -19.42 -11.92
N ASP A 272 20.20 -19.54 -10.85
CA ASP A 272 20.59 -18.99 -9.55
C ASP A 272 21.93 -19.60 -9.06
N ARG A 273 22.13 -20.89 -9.27
CA ARG A 273 23.38 -21.59 -8.95
C ARG A 273 24.51 -21.38 -9.97
N GLY A 274 24.24 -20.69 -11.10
CA GLY A 274 25.21 -20.48 -12.17
C GLY A 274 25.39 -21.68 -13.11
N GLU A 275 24.48 -22.63 -13.07
CA GLU A 275 24.50 -23.86 -13.90
C GLU A 275 23.76 -23.66 -15.24
N GLU A 276 22.99 -22.61 -15.37
CA GLU A 276 22.18 -22.31 -16.55
C GLU A 276 22.37 -20.85 -16.99
N SER A 277 22.25 -20.57 -18.29
CA SER A 277 22.34 -19.21 -18.83
C SER A 277 21.03 -18.44 -18.67
N ALA A 278 21.11 -17.10 -18.61
CA ALA A 278 19.92 -16.24 -18.60
C ALA A 278 19.04 -16.45 -19.85
N ALA A 279 19.64 -16.66 -21.02
CA ALA A 279 18.94 -16.87 -22.28
C ALA A 279 18.14 -18.19 -22.28
N SER A 280 18.76 -19.29 -21.85
CA SER A 280 18.09 -20.59 -21.76
C SER A 280 16.98 -20.57 -20.72
N THR A 281 17.24 -19.95 -19.57
CA THR A 281 16.23 -19.75 -18.51
C THR A 281 15.05 -18.92 -19.00
N LEU A 282 15.30 -17.81 -19.72
CA LEU A 282 14.25 -16.98 -20.32
C LEU A 282 13.37 -17.81 -21.26
N ASN A 283 13.99 -18.63 -22.13
CA ASN A 283 13.25 -19.48 -23.05
C ASN A 283 12.35 -20.49 -22.32
N ALA A 284 12.85 -21.13 -21.26
CA ALA A 284 12.05 -22.06 -20.44
C ALA A 284 10.87 -21.38 -19.74
N VAL A 285 11.09 -20.15 -19.22
CA VAL A 285 10.04 -19.35 -18.59
C VAL A 285 9.01 -18.93 -19.63
N MET A 286 9.42 -18.41 -20.79
CA MET A 286 8.50 -17.95 -21.84
C MET A 286 7.72 -19.08 -22.47
N ASP A 287 8.29 -20.28 -22.55
CA ASP A 287 7.60 -21.48 -23.00
C ASP A 287 6.39 -21.85 -22.10
N TYR A 288 6.47 -21.58 -20.80
CA TYR A 288 5.33 -21.72 -19.91
C TYR A 288 4.39 -20.49 -19.94
N HIS A 289 4.94 -19.27 -20.06
CA HIS A 289 4.17 -18.03 -20.10
C HIS A 289 3.18 -17.95 -21.26
N ARG A 290 3.50 -18.54 -22.40
CA ARG A 290 2.66 -18.58 -23.57
C ARG A 290 1.25 -19.11 -23.23
N PHE A 291 1.15 -20.16 -22.40
CA PHE A 291 -0.13 -20.73 -21.99
C PHE A 291 -0.96 -19.79 -21.10
N LEU A 292 -0.31 -18.95 -20.31
CA LEU A 292 -1.01 -17.95 -19.52
C LEU A 292 -1.64 -16.87 -20.39
N VAL A 293 -0.97 -16.48 -21.47
CA VAL A 293 -1.46 -15.45 -22.40
C VAL A 293 -2.50 -16.01 -23.36
N GLU A 294 -2.28 -17.22 -23.93
CA GLU A 294 -3.23 -17.91 -24.79
C GLU A 294 -4.57 -18.19 -24.07
N GLY A 295 -4.55 -18.39 -22.76
CA GLY A 295 -5.76 -18.53 -21.94
C GLY A 295 -6.47 -17.21 -21.60
N GLU A 296 -5.85 -16.04 -21.90
CA GLU A 296 -6.38 -14.72 -21.51
C GLU A 296 -7.13 -13.98 -22.65
N SER A 297 -6.82 -14.27 -23.91
CA SER A 297 -7.38 -13.54 -25.06
C SER A 297 -7.45 -14.44 -26.28
N GLU A 298 -8.49 -14.30 -27.10
CA GLU A 298 -8.59 -14.91 -28.44
C GLU A 298 -7.90 -14.06 -29.52
N ASP A 299 -7.46 -12.82 -29.19
CA ASP A 299 -6.77 -11.93 -30.10
C ASP A 299 -5.27 -12.28 -30.18
N VAL A 300 -4.88 -12.97 -31.23
CA VAL A 300 -3.50 -13.42 -31.50
C VAL A 300 -2.50 -12.26 -31.58
N ALA A 301 -2.90 -11.10 -32.13
CA ALA A 301 -2.01 -9.94 -32.25
C ALA A 301 -1.71 -9.33 -30.86
N ARG A 302 -2.70 -9.27 -29.99
CA ARG A 302 -2.58 -8.84 -28.59
C ARG A 302 -1.71 -9.81 -27.80
N GLN A 303 -1.94 -11.12 -27.96
CA GLN A 303 -1.13 -12.16 -27.33
C GLN A 303 0.37 -12.00 -27.67
N GLY A 304 0.68 -11.78 -28.95
CA GLY A 304 2.06 -11.57 -29.40
C GLY A 304 2.72 -10.35 -28.75
N LYS A 305 1.99 -9.23 -28.64
CA LYS A 305 2.49 -8.00 -27.97
C LYS A 305 2.71 -8.22 -26.48
N ASP A 306 1.79 -8.90 -25.82
CA ASP A 306 1.88 -9.16 -24.38
C ASP A 306 3.03 -10.12 -24.04
N LEU A 307 3.26 -11.15 -24.87
CA LEU A 307 4.41 -12.05 -24.76
C LEU A 307 5.75 -11.33 -24.99
N ALA A 308 5.85 -10.49 -26.01
CA ALA A 308 7.06 -9.73 -26.29
C ALA A 308 7.41 -8.81 -25.10
N LYS A 309 6.44 -8.06 -24.59
CA LYS A 309 6.61 -7.19 -23.43
C LYS A 309 7.01 -7.97 -22.17
N MET A 310 6.40 -9.13 -21.94
CA MET A 310 6.76 -9.99 -20.82
C MET A 310 8.19 -10.52 -20.97
N LYS A 311 8.58 -10.92 -22.19
CA LYS A 311 9.94 -11.38 -22.49
C LYS A 311 10.98 -10.32 -22.15
N ASP A 312 10.75 -9.06 -22.51
CA ASP A 312 11.66 -7.95 -22.20
C ASP A 312 11.78 -7.72 -20.68
N MET A 313 10.65 -7.70 -19.98
CA MET A 313 10.64 -7.50 -18.51
C MET A 313 11.32 -8.65 -17.75
N VAL A 314 11.04 -9.89 -18.12
CA VAL A 314 11.68 -11.07 -17.53
C VAL A 314 13.15 -11.14 -17.92
N GLY A 315 13.48 -10.81 -19.17
CA GLY A 315 14.85 -10.74 -19.67
C GLY A 315 15.69 -9.77 -18.85
N ARG A 316 15.19 -8.55 -18.61
CA ARG A 316 15.86 -7.56 -17.74
C ARG A 316 16.06 -8.12 -16.32
N THR A 317 15.03 -8.74 -15.75
CA THR A 317 15.12 -9.30 -14.40
C THR A 317 16.18 -10.41 -14.29
N LEU A 318 16.30 -11.28 -15.30
CA LEU A 318 17.32 -12.31 -15.35
C LEU A 318 18.72 -11.73 -15.59
N GLN A 319 18.84 -10.79 -16.53
CA GLN A 319 20.12 -10.15 -16.84
C GLN A 319 20.72 -9.44 -15.63
N ASP A 320 19.90 -8.67 -14.90
CA ASP A 320 20.35 -7.87 -13.77
C ASP A 320 20.40 -8.68 -12.46
N ALA A 321 19.73 -9.82 -12.39
CA ALA A 321 19.62 -10.71 -11.22
C ALA A 321 19.54 -9.96 -9.89
N PRO A 322 18.54 -9.07 -9.69
CA PRO A 322 18.52 -8.10 -8.59
C PRO A 322 18.56 -8.76 -7.21
N TRP A 323 18.01 -9.96 -7.04
CA TRP A 323 18.07 -10.71 -5.77
C TRP A 323 19.49 -11.12 -5.37
N LYS A 324 20.42 -11.30 -6.33
CA LYS A 324 21.84 -11.61 -6.05
C LYS A 324 22.62 -10.40 -5.58
N ARG A 325 22.16 -9.20 -5.93
CA ARG A 325 22.76 -7.93 -5.53
C ARG A 325 22.17 -7.38 -4.24
N CYS A 326 20.99 -7.89 -3.84
CA CYS A 326 20.32 -7.48 -2.62
C CYS A 326 20.84 -8.29 -1.43
N ASN A 327 21.34 -7.61 -0.41
CA ASN A 327 21.88 -8.19 0.82
C ASN A 327 20.89 -8.16 1.99
N CYS A 328 19.58 -7.99 1.74
CA CYS A 328 18.58 -8.12 2.80
C CYS A 328 18.42 -9.57 3.24
N ASP A 329 17.97 -9.76 4.49
CA ASP A 329 17.79 -11.10 5.10
C ASP A 329 16.92 -12.03 4.25
N VAL A 330 15.89 -11.47 3.59
CA VAL A 330 14.99 -12.28 2.75
C VAL A 330 15.72 -12.81 1.52
N CYS A 331 16.41 -11.94 0.77
CA CYS A 331 17.12 -12.37 -0.44
C CYS A 331 18.27 -13.31 -0.12
N SER A 332 19.03 -13.04 0.95
CA SER A 332 20.12 -13.89 1.44
C SER A 332 19.63 -15.28 1.85
N ALA A 333 18.44 -15.36 2.47
CA ALA A 333 17.89 -16.63 2.95
C ALA A 333 17.25 -17.50 1.86
N VAL A 334 16.64 -16.88 0.82
CA VAL A 334 15.80 -17.65 -0.13
C VAL A 334 16.26 -17.58 -1.59
N GLY A 335 17.27 -16.76 -1.91
CA GLY A 335 17.79 -16.63 -3.28
C GLY A 335 16.70 -16.32 -4.31
N VAL A 336 16.76 -17.00 -5.45
CA VAL A 336 15.81 -16.83 -6.56
C VAL A 336 14.33 -17.03 -6.20
N GLU A 337 14.05 -17.72 -5.08
CA GLU A 337 12.65 -17.96 -4.68
C GLU A 337 11.88 -16.65 -4.38
N VAL A 338 12.59 -15.55 -4.06
CA VAL A 338 11.95 -14.23 -3.83
C VAL A 338 11.38 -13.63 -5.12
N ILE A 339 12.03 -13.88 -6.26
CA ILE A 339 11.62 -13.35 -7.55
C ILE A 339 10.56 -14.22 -8.25
N ILE A 340 10.29 -15.43 -7.76
CA ILE A 340 9.25 -16.31 -8.33
C ILE A 340 7.87 -15.85 -7.84
N PHE A 341 7.04 -15.37 -8.77
CA PHE A 341 5.66 -15.00 -8.50
C PHE A 341 4.73 -16.21 -8.67
N ARG A 342 4.42 -16.90 -7.60
CA ARG A 342 3.72 -18.19 -7.66
C ARG A 342 2.63 -18.36 -6.60
N SER A 343 3.01 -18.35 -5.33
CA SER A 343 2.13 -18.62 -4.20
C SER A 343 2.12 -17.48 -3.19
N SER A 344 1.12 -17.49 -2.34
CA SER A 344 0.94 -16.48 -1.29
C SER A 344 2.19 -16.32 -0.40
N ASN A 345 2.84 -17.43 0.01
CA ASN A 345 4.03 -17.36 0.88
C ASN A 345 5.25 -16.73 0.17
N ARG A 346 5.48 -17.04 -1.10
CA ARG A 346 6.54 -16.39 -1.88
C ARG A 346 6.28 -14.90 -2.06
N ASN A 347 5.05 -14.56 -2.38
CA ASN A 347 4.65 -13.16 -2.53
C ASN A 347 4.79 -12.39 -1.21
N LYS A 348 4.49 -13.00 -0.05
CA LYS A 348 4.74 -12.41 1.28
C LYS A 348 6.23 -12.12 1.48
N ARG A 349 7.12 -13.08 1.18
CA ARG A 349 8.58 -12.87 1.28
C ARG A 349 9.04 -11.70 0.42
N ARG A 350 8.58 -11.63 -0.84
CA ARG A 350 8.85 -10.48 -1.70
C ARG A 350 8.26 -9.18 -1.15
N GLY A 351 7.09 -9.21 -0.53
CA GLY A 351 6.50 -8.08 0.16
C GLY A 351 7.36 -7.58 1.32
N PHE A 352 7.90 -8.47 2.13
CA PHE A 352 8.84 -8.10 3.21
C PHE A 352 10.16 -7.55 2.67
N HIS A 353 10.71 -8.14 1.60
CA HIS A 353 11.85 -7.57 0.90
C HIS A 353 11.55 -6.14 0.43
N ASN A 354 10.45 -5.92 -0.29
CA ASN A 354 10.05 -4.60 -0.77
C ASN A 354 9.89 -3.60 0.39
N LEU A 355 9.31 -4.03 1.51
CA LEU A 355 9.13 -3.19 2.69
C LEU A 355 10.48 -2.76 3.29
N GLY A 356 11.43 -3.69 3.39
CA GLY A 356 12.79 -3.39 3.88
C GLY A 356 13.54 -2.40 2.98
N VAL A 357 13.49 -2.61 1.66
CA VAL A 357 14.10 -1.68 0.68
C VAL A 357 13.43 -0.31 0.75
N TYR A 358 12.10 -0.28 0.81
CA TYR A 358 11.35 0.97 0.93
C TYR A 358 11.67 1.74 2.22
N HIS A 359 11.70 1.05 3.35
CA HIS A 359 12.02 1.65 4.64
C HIS A 359 13.42 2.29 4.63
N LYS A 360 14.42 1.56 4.13
CA LYS A 360 15.78 2.07 3.97
C LYS A 360 15.83 3.31 3.06
N HIS A 361 15.13 3.27 1.93
CA HIS A 361 15.04 4.42 1.02
C HIS A 361 14.45 5.64 1.70
N VAL A 362 13.36 5.49 2.46
CA VAL A 362 12.76 6.58 3.24
C VAL A 362 13.75 7.15 4.26
N GLN A 363 14.42 6.29 5.04
CA GLN A 363 15.40 6.73 6.02
C GLN A 363 16.52 7.55 5.38
N THR A 364 17.15 7.03 4.33
CA THR A 364 18.23 7.74 3.60
C THR A 364 17.74 9.08 3.03
N THR A 365 16.52 9.13 2.50
CA THR A 365 15.94 10.37 1.97
C THR A 365 15.75 11.42 3.07
N MET A 366 15.28 11.00 4.25
CA MET A 366 15.07 11.90 5.39
C MET A 366 16.37 12.37 6.01
N GLU A 367 17.42 11.55 6.03
CA GLU A 367 18.76 11.93 6.48
C GLU A 367 19.38 12.98 5.55
N ASN A 368 19.23 12.81 4.23
CA ASN A 368 19.75 13.76 3.23
C ASN A 368 18.96 15.09 3.17
N ALA A 369 17.76 15.15 3.73
CA ALA A 369 16.91 16.34 3.77
C ALA A 369 17.12 17.20 5.03
N ARG A 370 17.90 16.73 5.99
CA ARG A 370 18.31 17.47 7.20
C ARG A 370 19.60 18.24 7.00
#